data_b8900827237d7f3ed3c7d10249485a24
#
_entry.id   b8900827237d7f3ed3c7d10249485a24
#
_cell.length_a   1.000
_cell.length_b   1.000
_cell.length_c   1.000
_cell.angle_alpha   90.00
_cell.angle_beta   90.00
_cell.angle_gamma   90.00
#
_symmetry.space_group_name_H-M   'P 1'
#
loop_
_entity.id
_entity.type
_entity.pdbx_description
1 polymer ?
#
loop_
_entity_poly.entity_id
_entity_poly.type
_entity_poly.pdbx_seq_one_letter_code
_entity_poly.pdbx_strand_id
1 'polypeptide(L)'
;TPSVSSAASDVYKRQSLGWVKAKSNNPFEAPEIQPNYLDAEEDKRVVVAGLKLSRRLMHSKALSNYFDYEVYPGLDAQSDEDLLQIARERGTTTYHQMGTCRMAPKTDPTAVVDNDLKVYGIDNLRIVDASIMPTMLSANLHSGATLIGEKGSDLILDKKPLEPIALSY
;
A
#
# COMPACT_ATOMS: atom_id res chain seq x y z
N THR A 1 23.78 2.28 -1.26
CA THR A 1 23.21 2.33 0.10
C THR A 1 21.94 1.50 0.08
N PRO A 2 21.82 0.44 0.90
CA PRO A 2 20.55 -0.25 1.02
C PRO A 2 19.55 0.74 1.64
N SER A 3 18.54 1.12 0.86
CA SER A 3 17.36 1.71 1.43
C SER A 3 16.77 0.67 2.38
N VAL A 4 16.80 0.91 3.67
CA VAL A 4 16.01 0.11 4.61
C VAL A 4 14.58 0.26 4.12
N SER A 5 14.04 -0.81 3.55
CA SER A 5 12.69 -0.82 3.06
C SER A 5 11.78 -0.43 4.21
N SER A 6 11.13 0.71 4.11
CA SER A 6 10.07 1.13 5.03
C SER A 6 8.88 0.15 5.01
N ALA A 7 8.94 -0.88 4.16
CA ALA A 7 7.92 -1.90 4.01
C ALA A 7 7.54 -2.60 5.32
N ALA A 8 8.46 -2.72 6.28
CA ALA A 8 8.15 -3.33 7.57
C ALA A 8 7.30 -2.43 8.49
N SER A 9 7.36 -1.10 8.34
CA SER A 9 6.52 -0.17 9.10
C SER A 9 5.20 0.16 8.38
N ASP A 10 5.12 -0.14 7.09
CA ASP A 10 4.02 0.23 6.21
C ASP A 10 2.76 -0.63 6.37
N VAL A 11 2.88 -1.75 7.05
CA VAL A 11 1.97 -2.88 6.83
C VAL A 11 0.72 -2.83 7.68
N TYR A 12 0.69 -2.12 8.81
CA TYR A 12 -0.37 -2.39 9.77
C TYR A 12 -1.53 -1.39 9.87
N LYS A 13 -1.42 -0.14 9.44
CA LYS A 13 -2.54 0.82 9.62
C LYS A 13 -2.41 2.09 8.78
N ARG A 14 -2.14 2.04 7.50
CA ARG A 14 -2.25 3.26 6.69
C ARG A 14 -3.68 3.77 6.72
N GLN A 15 -3.86 4.99 7.23
CA GLN A 15 -5.16 5.65 7.34
C GLN A 15 -5.33 6.83 6.37
N SER A 16 -4.23 7.30 5.78
CA SER A 16 -4.29 8.32 4.74
C SER A 16 -4.91 7.75 3.48
N LEU A 17 -6.03 8.32 3.03
CA LEU A 17 -6.78 7.87 1.86
C LEU A 17 -6.62 8.89 0.74
N GLY A 18 -6.10 8.42 -0.39
CA GLY A 18 -6.03 9.17 -1.63
C GLY A 18 -7.18 8.83 -2.58
N TRP A 19 -7.15 9.44 -3.76
CA TRP A 19 -8.12 9.18 -4.81
C TRP A 19 -7.53 9.38 -6.20
N VAL A 20 -8.16 8.75 -7.21
CA VAL A 20 -7.88 8.90 -8.63
C VAL A 20 -9.19 9.26 -9.32
N LYS A 21 -9.19 10.31 -10.15
CA LYS A 21 -10.36 10.78 -10.88
C LYS A 21 -10.03 11.12 -12.32
N ALA A 22 -10.91 10.78 -13.26
CA ALA A 22 -10.85 11.31 -14.61
C ALA A 22 -11.10 12.82 -14.59
N LYS A 23 -10.31 13.59 -15.33
CA LYS A 23 -10.49 15.04 -15.48
C LYS A 23 -11.56 15.39 -16.50
N SER A 24 -11.70 14.56 -17.52
CA SER A 24 -12.66 14.73 -18.60
C SER A 24 -13.04 13.37 -19.21
N ASN A 25 -13.83 13.38 -20.25
CA ASN A 25 -14.14 12.20 -21.07
C ASN A 25 -13.08 11.91 -22.15
N ASN A 26 -11.99 12.66 -22.21
CA ASN A 26 -10.87 12.38 -23.09
C ASN A 26 -9.98 11.27 -22.50
N PRO A 27 -9.93 10.06 -23.09
CA PRO A 27 -9.16 8.94 -22.54
C PRO A 27 -7.64 9.14 -22.58
N PHE A 28 -7.15 10.12 -23.33
CA PHE A 28 -5.73 10.45 -23.44
C PHE A 28 -5.30 11.53 -22.43
N GLU A 29 -6.23 12.12 -21.71
CA GLU A 29 -5.89 13.06 -20.64
C GLU A 29 -5.53 12.28 -19.37
N ALA A 30 -4.34 12.58 -18.79
CA ALA A 30 -3.91 11.93 -17.56
C ALA A 30 -4.90 12.21 -16.41
N PRO A 31 -5.24 11.20 -15.60
CA PRO A 31 -6.14 11.38 -14.46
C PRO A 31 -5.54 12.31 -13.42
N GLU A 32 -6.38 12.87 -12.60
CA GLU A 32 -5.97 13.54 -11.37
C GLU A 32 -5.73 12.50 -10.28
N ILE A 33 -4.55 12.55 -9.67
CA ILE A 33 -4.12 11.60 -8.64
C ILE A 33 -3.73 12.37 -7.39
N GLN A 34 -4.39 12.08 -6.27
CA GLN A 34 -4.11 12.69 -4.99
C GLN A 34 -3.85 11.61 -3.94
N PRO A 35 -2.58 11.35 -3.59
CA PRO A 35 -2.24 10.27 -2.66
C PRO A 35 -2.55 10.59 -1.20
N ASN A 36 -2.53 11.86 -0.79
CA ASN A 36 -2.69 12.33 0.59
C ASN A 36 -1.72 11.64 1.58
N TYR A 37 -0.47 11.42 1.17
CA TYR A 37 0.52 10.80 2.05
C TYR A 37 0.70 11.61 3.34
N LEU A 38 0.78 10.91 4.49
CA LEU A 38 0.97 11.50 5.81
C LEU A 38 -0.12 12.52 6.19
N ASP A 39 -1.35 12.35 5.69
CA ASP A 39 -2.49 13.16 6.10
C ASP A 39 -3.00 12.73 7.49
N ALA A 40 -3.14 11.42 7.71
CA ALA A 40 -3.56 10.88 8.99
C ALA A 40 -2.48 10.96 10.07
N GLU A 41 -2.85 11.33 11.29
CA GLU A 41 -1.92 11.46 12.43
C GLU A 41 -1.22 10.13 12.77
N GLU A 42 -1.94 9.00 12.65
CA GLU A 42 -1.35 7.68 12.89
C GLU A 42 -0.22 7.36 11.90
N ASP A 43 -0.36 7.74 10.62
CA ASP A 43 0.68 7.53 9.62
C ASP A 43 1.92 8.35 9.93
N LYS A 44 1.76 9.59 10.40
CA LYS A 44 2.85 10.46 10.86
C LYS A 44 3.58 9.81 12.03
N ARG A 45 2.83 9.35 13.03
CA ARG A 45 3.37 8.67 14.22
C ARG A 45 4.17 7.42 13.85
N VAL A 46 3.63 6.59 12.94
CA VAL A 46 4.28 5.35 12.50
C VAL A 46 5.57 5.63 11.75
N VAL A 47 5.58 6.60 10.84
CA VAL A 47 6.79 6.98 10.09
C VAL A 47 7.88 7.48 11.03
N VAL A 48 7.57 8.36 11.95
CA VAL A 48 8.53 8.86 12.95
C VAL A 48 9.07 7.73 13.83
N ALA A 49 8.19 6.85 14.32
CA ALA A 49 8.60 5.68 15.11
C ALA A 49 9.51 4.72 14.30
N GLY A 50 9.21 4.54 13.01
CA GLY A 50 10.03 3.74 12.09
C GLY A 50 11.43 4.32 11.89
N LEU A 51 11.56 5.63 11.70
CA LEU A 51 12.85 6.31 11.59
C LEU A 51 13.68 6.18 12.88
N LYS A 52 13.06 6.37 14.05
CA LYS A 52 13.71 6.15 15.36
C LYS A 52 14.15 4.70 15.55
N LEU A 53 13.32 3.74 15.16
CA LEU A 53 13.67 2.32 15.21
C LEU A 53 14.86 2.00 14.31
N SER A 54 14.87 2.50 13.08
CA SER A 54 15.98 2.32 12.13
C SER A 54 17.29 2.87 12.70
N ARG A 55 17.29 4.07 13.29
CA ARG A 55 18.46 4.63 14.00
C ARG A 55 18.96 3.68 15.09
N ARG A 56 18.05 3.24 15.97
CA ARG A 56 18.41 2.32 17.06
C ARG A 56 19.01 1.02 16.56
N LEU A 57 18.49 0.46 15.47
CA LEU A 57 19.03 -0.75 14.85
C LEU A 57 20.41 -0.52 14.25
N MET A 58 20.60 0.55 13.49
CA MET A 58 21.89 0.89 12.86
C MET A 58 22.99 1.16 13.91
N HIS A 59 22.66 1.77 15.04
CA HIS A 59 23.57 2.01 16.16
C HIS A 59 23.75 0.80 17.11
N SER A 60 23.17 -0.36 16.78
CA SER A 60 23.35 -1.56 17.59
C SER A 60 24.78 -2.09 17.52
N LYS A 61 25.25 -2.76 18.60
CA LYS A 61 26.57 -3.37 18.66
C LYS A 61 26.83 -4.37 17.50
N ALA A 62 25.77 -5.08 17.07
CA ALA A 62 25.87 -6.05 16.00
C ALA A 62 26.19 -5.41 14.63
N LEU A 63 25.76 -4.18 14.41
CA LEU A 63 25.97 -3.45 13.15
C LEU A 63 27.13 -2.44 13.20
N SER A 64 27.78 -2.24 14.36
CA SER A 64 28.82 -1.22 14.53
C SER A 64 29.99 -1.31 13.55
N ASN A 65 30.33 -2.49 13.05
CA ASN A 65 31.38 -2.68 12.07
C ASN A 65 30.97 -2.32 10.63
N TYR A 66 29.68 -2.09 10.40
CA TYR A 66 29.08 -1.80 9.09
C TYR A 66 28.44 -0.43 9.01
N PHE A 67 28.38 0.30 10.11
CA PHE A 67 27.78 1.60 10.24
C PHE A 67 28.84 2.63 10.66
N ASP A 68 29.07 3.61 9.81
CA ASP A 68 30.02 4.69 10.06
C ASP A 68 29.31 5.94 10.57
N TYR A 69 28.39 6.49 9.77
CA TYR A 69 27.59 7.65 10.16
C TYR A 69 26.25 7.68 9.45
N GLU A 70 25.33 8.45 10.03
CA GLU A 70 24.00 8.65 9.47
C GLU A 70 23.99 9.83 8.49
N VAL A 71 23.67 9.55 7.22
CA VAL A 71 23.49 10.57 6.17
C VAL A 71 22.09 11.16 6.25
N TYR A 72 21.10 10.30 6.43
CA TYR A 72 19.69 10.66 6.56
C TYR A 72 19.03 9.86 7.68
N PRO A 73 18.13 10.51 8.44
CA PRO A 73 17.76 11.94 8.45
C PRO A 73 18.88 12.89 8.87
N GLY A 74 20.02 12.41 9.39
CA GLY A 74 21.15 13.20 9.85
C GLY A 74 21.07 13.55 11.34
N LEU A 75 22.24 13.86 11.94
CA LEU A 75 22.34 14.09 13.37
C LEU A 75 21.60 15.34 13.87
N ASP A 76 21.33 16.30 13.00
CA ASP A 76 20.61 17.53 13.34
C ASP A 76 19.10 17.31 13.50
N ALA A 77 18.55 16.24 12.92
CA ALA A 77 17.13 15.90 13.01
C ALA A 77 16.87 15.00 14.22
N GLN A 78 16.61 15.57 15.39
CA GLN A 78 16.41 14.83 16.64
C GLN A 78 14.95 14.82 17.12
N SER A 79 14.19 15.87 16.84
CA SER A 79 12.79 15.94 17.25
C SER A 79 11.89 15.14 16.32
N ASP A 80 10.69 14.82 16.79
CA ASP A 80 9.64 14.17 15.96
C ASP A 80 9.23 15.05 14.80
N GLU A 81 9.22 16.35 15.00
CA GLU A 81 8.94 17.36 13.98
C GLU A 81 9.99 17.35 12.87
N ASP A 82 11.28 17.31 13.21
CA ASP A 82 12.37 17.24 12.24
C ASP A 82 12.28 15.96 11.41
N LEU A 83 12.07 14.83 12.10
CA LEU A 83 11.92 13.52 11.43
C LEU A 83 10.73 13.49 10.49
N LEU A 84 9.60 14.06 10.90
CA LEU A 84 8.40 14.15 10.07
C LEU A 84 8.61 15.08 8.87
N GLN A 85 9.29 16.20 9.07
CA GLN A 85 9.60 17.13 7.98
C GLN A 85 10.49 16.47 6.93
N ILE A 86 11.53 15.76 7.35
CA ILE A 86 12.39 15.00 6.44
C ILE A 86 11.61 13.89 5.71
N ALA A 87 10.68 13.21 6.41
CA ALA A 87 9.82 12.22 5.77
C ALA A 87 8.94 12.84 4.66
N ARG A 88 8.45 14.07 4.86
CA ARG A 88 7.69 14.80 3.83
C ARG A 88 8.54 15.24 2.64
N GLU A 89 9.76 15.69 2.90
CA GLU A 89 10.66 16.20 1.85
C GLU A 89 11.34 15.10 1.04
N ARG A 90 11.64 13.98 1.68
CA ARG A 90 12.46 12.90 1.11
C ARG A 90 11.74 11.58 0.96
N GLY A 91 10.54 11.46 1.54
CA GLY A 91 9.72 10.28 1.40
C GLY A 91 9.34 10.03 -0.05
N THR A 92 9.30 8.75 -0.42
CA THR A 92 8.85 8.33 -1.74
C THR A 92 7.90 7.14 -1.60
N THR A 93 7.13 6.90 -2.63
CA THR A 93 6.26 5.72 -2.67
C THR A 93 7.06 4.44 -2.87
N THR A 94 6.59 3.34 -2.26
CA THR A 94 7.08 1.99 -2.53
C THR A 94 6.27 1.29 -3.64
N TYR A 95 5.41 2.03 -4.34
CA TYR A 95 4.58 1.57 -5.45
C TYR A 95 3.60 0.45 -5.08
N HIS A 96 3.05 0.51 -3.87
CA HIS A 96 2.05 -0.43 -3.36
C HIS A 96 0.69 0.24 -3.16
N GLN A 97 0.24 1.00 -4.17
CA GLN A 97 -1.10 1.60 -4.19
C GLN A 97 -2.16 0.51 -4.43
N MET A 98 -3.29 0.63 -3.73
CA MET A 98 -4.40 -0.31 -3.82
C MET A 98 -5.73 0.36 -3.43
N GLY A 99 -6.85 -0.34 -3.66
CA GLY A 99 -8.14 0.02 -3.06
C GLY A 99 -8.95 1.11 -3.78
N THR A 100 -8.52 1.62 -4.93
CA THR A 100 -9.25 2.66 -5.68
C THR A 100 -10.54 2.16 -6.35
N CYS A 101 -10.68 0.82 -6.50
CA CYS A 101 -11.88 0.16 -7.01
C CYS A 101 -12.34 -0.93 -6.02
N ARG A 102 -12.50 -0.57 -4.77
CA ARG A 102 -12.67 -1.42 -3.62
C ARG A 102 -13.75 -2.50 -3.78
N MET A 103 -13.40 -3.74 -3.47
CA MET A 103 -14.34 -4.84 -3.34
C MET A 103 -15.04 -4.76 -1.97
N ALA A 104 -16.37 -4.68 -1.99
CA ALA A 104 -17.18 -4.65 -0.77
C ALA A 104 -18.63 -5.04 -1.10
N PRO A 105 -19.47 -5.36 -0.08
CA PRO A 105 -20.90 -5.56 -0.28
C PRO A 105 -21.57 -4.31 -0.89
N LYS A 106 -22.61 -4.49 -1.71
CA LYS A 106 -23.34 -3.40 -2.35
C LYS A 106 -23.93 -2.36 -1.38
N THR A 107 -24.05 -2.71 -0.13
CA THR A 107 -24.50 -1.79 0.95
C THR A 107 -23.41 -0.83 1.42
N ASP A 108 -22.14 -1.10 1.09
CA ASP A 108 -21.04 -0.18 1.38
C ASP A 108 -20.99 0.91 0.29
N PRO A 109 -21.11 2.21 0.66
CA PRO A 109 -21.11 3.29 -0.32
C PRO A 109 -19.77 3.47 -1.05
N THR A 110 -18.70 2.84 -0.57
CA THR A 110 -17.38 2.85 -1.20
C THR A 110 -17.13 1.64 -2.11
N ALA A 111 -18.10 0.72 -2.21
CA ALA A 111 -17.98 -0.48 -3.03
C ALA A 111 -17.99 -0.15 -4.53
N VAL A 112 -17.03 -0.68 -5.26
CA VAL A 112 -16.94 -0.56 -6.72
C VAL A 112 -17.20 -1.90 -7.39
N VAL A 113 -16.68 -3.01 -6.83
CA VAL A 113 -16.87 -4.36 -7.37
C VAL A 113 -17.42 -5.31 -6.31
N ASP A 114 -18.10 -6.35 -6.78
CA ASP A 114 -18.59 -7.46 -5.95
C ASP A 114 -17.51 -8.57 -5.77
N ASN A 115 -17.88 -9.67 -5.11
CA ASN A 115 -17.00 -10.81 -4.88
C ASN A 115 -16.62 -11.59 -6.15
N ASP A 116 -17.36 -11.40 -7.24
CA ASP A 116 -17.06 -11.93 -8.56
C ASP A 116 -16.27 -10.95 -9.42
N LEU A 117 -15.76 -9.87 -8.80
CA LEU A 117 -14.97 -8.79 -9.41
C LEU A 117 -15.77 -7.97 -10.44
N LYS A 118 -17.10 -8.07 -10.46
CA LYS A 118 -17.97 -7.32 -11.35
C LYS A 118 -18.21 -5.93 -10.82
N VAL A 119 -18.14 -4.94 -11.73
CA VAL A 119 -18.41 -3.53 -11.38
C VAL A 119 -19.91 -3.35 -11.15
N TYR A 120 -20.26 -2.75 -10.01
CA TYR A 120 -21.66 -2.45 -9.72
C TYR A 120 -22.26 -1.45 -10.71
N GLY A 121 -23.42 -1.79 -11.26
CA GLY A 121 -24.16 -0.93 -12.18
C GLY A 121 -23.67 -0.91 -13.62
N ILE A 122 -22.67 -1.73 -13.96
CA ILE A 122 -22.19 -1.88 -15.34
C ILE A 122 -22.12 -3.37 -15.69
N ASP A 123 -22.82 -3.77 -16.73
CA ASP A 123 -22.82 -5.14 -17.20
C ASP A 123 -21.52 -5.50 -17.93
N ASN A 124 -21.08 -6.75 -17.78
CA ASN A 124 -19.93 -7.34 -18.48
C ASN A 124 -18.59 -6.63 -18.24
N LEU A 125 -18.44 -5.88 -17.14
CA LEU A 125 -17.20 -5.25 -16.74
C LEU A 125 -16.69 -5.84 -15.42
N ARG A 126 -15.40 -6.20 -15.39
CA ARG A 126 -14.68 -6.61 -14.18
C ARG A 126 -13.43 -5.78 -13.99
N ILE A 127 -12.98 -5.68 -12.74
CA ILE A 127 -11.67 -5.13 -12.37
C ILE A 127 -10.87 -6.23 -11.69
N VAL A 128 -9.65 -6.49 -12.20
CA VAL A 128 -8.84 -7.66 -11.83
C VAL A 128 -7.40 -7.22 -11.55
N ASP A 129 -7.22 -6.37 -10.56
CA ASP A 129 -5.92 -5.88 -10.12
C ASP A 129 -5.96 -5.45 -8.63
N ALA A 130 -4.85 -4.91 -8.11
CA ALA A 130 -4.73 -4.51 -6.71
C ALA A 130 -5.74 -3.42 -6.28
N SER A 131 -6.36 -2.71 -7.22
CA SER A 131 -7.34 -1.65 -6.89
C SER A 131 -8.59 -2.19 -6.20
N ILE A 132 -8.91 -3.48 -6.35
CA ILE A 132 -10.06 -4.11 -5.68
C ILE A 132 -9.81 -4.42 -4.21
N MET A 133 -8.57 -4.41 -3.71
CA MET A 133 -8.25 -4.80 -2.34
C MET A 133 -8.98 -3.90 -1.34
N PRO A 134 -9.78 -4.46 -0.41
CA PRO A 134 -10.53 -3.66 0.56
C PRO A 134 -9.64 -3.07 1.66
N THR A 135 -8.52 -3.73 1.97
CA THR A 135 -7.56 -3.32 3.00
C THR A 135 -6.14 -3.65 2.55
N MET A 136 -5.15 -2.91 3.09
CA MET A 136 -3.75 -3.17 2.85
C MET A 136 -3.36 -4.55 3.39
N LEU A 137 -2.61 -5.31 2.58
CA LEU A 137 -2.02 -6.58 3.02
C LEU A 137 -0.86 -6.34 3.99
N SER A 138 -0.54 -7.37 4.80
CA SER A 138 0.60 -7.35 5.73
C SER A 138 1.97 -7.61 5.07
N ALA A 139 2.03 -7.62 3.76
CA ALA A 139 3.23 -7.82 2.94
C ALA A 139 3.13 -7.02 1.64
N ASN A 140 4.16 -7.10 0.80
CA ASN A 140 4.16 -6.49 -0.52
C ASN A 140 2.97 -6.99 -1.36
N LEU A 141 2.37 -6.11 -2.16
CA LEU A 141 1.13 -6.41 -2.88
C LEU A 141 1.28 -7.42 -4.03
N HIS A 142 2.52 -7.78 -4.42
CA HIS A 142 2.76 -8.65 -5.58
C HIS A 142 2.00 -9.98 -5.50
N SER A 143 2.11 -10.69 -4.38
CA SER A 143 1.42 -11.98 -4.19
C SER A 143 -0.09 -11.82 -4.24
N GLY A 144 -0.64 -10.76 -3.62
CA GLY A 144 -2.07 -10.46 -3.66
C GLY A 144 -2.54 -10.11 -5.06
N ALA A 145 -1.79 -9.29 -5.80
CA ALA A 145 -2.12 -8.94 -7.18
C ALA A 145 -2.10 -10.17 -8.10
N THR A 146 -1.11 -11.06 -7.93
CA THR A 146 -1.04 -12.34 -8.67
C THR A 146 -2.25 -13.22 -8.36
N LEU A 147 -2.61 -13.37 -7.09
CA LEU A 147 -3.80 -14.14 -6.69
C LEU A 147 -5.09 -13.57 -7.29
N ILE A 148 -5.23 -12.24 -7.31
CA ILE A 148 -6.38 -11.57 -7.93
C ILE A 148 -6.42 -11.87 -9.43
N GLY A 149 -5.26 -11.81 -10.12
CA GLY A 149 -5.16 -12.12 -11.53
C GLY A 149 -5.56 -13.56 -11.87
N GLU A 150 -5.04 -14.54 -11.12
CA GLU A 150 -5.37 -15.95 -11.27
C GLU A 150 -6.88 -16.20 -11.02
N LYS A 151 -7.39 -15.71 -9.90
CA LYS A 151 -8.80 -15.86 -9.55
C LYS A 151 -9.72 -15.17 -10.55
N GLY A 152 -9.35 -13.97 -11.00
CA GLY A 152 -10.10 -13.23 -12.01
C GLY A 152 -10.12 -13.95 -13.35
N SER A 153 -9.01 -14.55 -13.77
CA SER A 153 -8.92 -15.40 -14.95
C SER A 153 -9.89 -16.59 -14.88
N ASP A 154 -9.92 -17.29 -13.75
CA ASP A 154 -10.82 -18.42 -13.54
C ASP A 154 -12.30 -18.00 -13.60
N LEU A 155 -12.65 -16.84 -13.00
CA LEU A 155 -14.00 -16.28 -13.06
C LEU A 155 -14.41 -15.85 -14.47
N ILE A 156 -13.47 -15.33 -15.28
CA ILE A 156 -13.74 -14.97 -16.68
C ILE A 156 -13.93 -16.20 -17.56
N LEU A 157 -13.19 -17.27 -17.30
CA LEU A 157 -13.22 -18.53 -18.04
C LEU A 157 -14.27 -19.51 -17.51
N ASP A 158 -15.06 -19.13 -16.53
CA ASP A 158 -16.07 -19.97 -15.85
C ASP A 158 -15.51 -21.32 -15.36
N LYS A 159 -14.27 -21.29 -14.85
CA LYS A 159 -13.63 -22.47 -14.28
C LYS A 159 -14.13 -22.74 -12.85
N LYS A 160 -14.26 -24.02 -12.51
CA LYS A 160 -14.58 -24.42 -11.16
C LYS A 160 -13.46 -24.02 -10.20
N PRO A 161 -13.79 -23.53 -8.99
CA PRO A 161 -12.79 -23.29 -7.95
C PRO A 161 -11.97 -24.56 -7.68
N LEU A 162 -10.70 -24.38 -7.35
CA LEU A 162 -9.86 -25.48 -6.85
C LEU A 162 -10.43 -26.00 -5.51
N GLU A 163 -10.34 -27.31 -5.30
CA GLU A 163 -10.72 -27.92 -4.03
C GLU A 163 -9.84 -27.37 -2.90
N PRO A 164 -10.42 -27.07 -1.72
CA PRO A 164 -9.65 -26.62 -0.57
C PRO A 164 -8.64 -27.67 -0.14
N ILE A 165 -7.39 -27.27 0.07
CA ILE A 165 -6.37 -28.15 0.65
C ILE A 165 -6.41 -27.99 2.18
N ALA A 166 -6.69 -29.09 2.90
CA ALA A 166 -6.57 -29.11 4.34
C ALA A 166 -5.06 -29.08 4.70
N LEU A 167 -4.61 -28.01 5.31
CA LEU A 167 -3.26 -27.94 5.89
C LEU A 167 -3.31 -28.65 7.25
N SER A 168 -2.60 -29.77 7.39
CA SER A 168 -2.32 -30.36 8.70
C SER A 168 -1.17 -29.59 9.35
N TYR A 169 -1.45 -28.89 10.45
CA TYR A 169 -0.44 -28.27 11.31
C TYR A 169 0.05 -29.26 12.36
#